data_666736a00e4602d45757cbd5e9d810f7
#
_entry.id   666736a00e4602d45757cbd5e9d810f7
#
_cell.length_a   1.000
_cell.length_b   1.000
_cell.length_c   1.000
_cell.angle_alpha   90.00
_cell.angle_beta   90.00
_cell.angle_gamma   90.00
#
_symmetry.space_group_name_H-M   'P 1'
#
loop_
_entity.id
_entity.type
_entity.pdbx_description
1 polymer ?
#
loop_
_entity_poly.entity_id
_entity_poly.type
_entity_poly.pdbx_seq_one_letter_code
_entity_poly.pdbx_strand_id
1 'polypeptide(L)'
;PFTCPMGAHSVTTLINLISIISARQSLLNRALNTRNAFFVSPLLMGDLLAHPPTAIPEFLQALYGREGEYKGLVFTLSYFSLSGFHQCRPEEGRIHEQLAGRIINAAASLQWTKAFTPRVRNQKYAFRTWLNAIGMTGPEYETARLTLLSRLPGRSDRRRIPGRKEG
;
A
#
# COMPACT_ATOMS: atom_id res chain seq x y z
N PRO A 1 9.29 -13.65 3.34
CA PRO A 1 9.73 -12.29 3.05
C PRO A 1 8.64 -11.23 3.18
N PHE A 2 7.34 -11.61 3.15
CA PHE A 2 6.22 -10.66 3.32
C PHE A 2 5.54 -10.80 4.68
N THR A 3 6.12 -11.57 5.58
CA THR A 3 5.57 -11.90 6.89
C THR A 3 6.42 -11.29 7.99
N CYS A 4 5.77 -10.65 8.95
CA CYS A 4 6.42 -10.01 10.10
C CYS A 4 5.84 -10.54 11.41
N PRO A 5 6.66 -10.69 12.47
CA PRO A 5 6.15 -11.04 13.80
C PRO A 5 5.19 -9.96 14.31
N MET A 6 4.07 -10.38 14.86
CA MET A 6 3.07 -9.45 15.40
C MET A 6 3.63 -8.62 16.56
N GLY A 7 4.40 -9.24 17.44
CA GLY A 7 4.95 -8.58 18.64
C GLY A 7 6.08 -7.57 18.37
N ALA A 8 6.58 -7.49 17.13
CA ALA A 8 7.63 -6.53 16.76
C ALA A 8 7.07 -5.14 16.41
N HIS A 9 5.76 -4.99 16.33
CA HIS A 9 5.09 -3.76 15.89
C HIS A 9 3.97 -3.35 16.81
N SER A 10 3.68 -2.05 16.83
CA SER A 10 2.54 -1.50 17.56
C SER A 10 1.23 -1.68 16.79
N VAL A 11 0.11 -1.56 17.47
CA VAL A 11 -1.21 -1.53 16.84
C VAL A 11 -1.33 -0.36 15.85
N THR A 12 -0.70 0.77 16.13
CA THR A 12 -0.65 1.93 15.22
C THR A 12 0.00 1.55 13.89
N THR A 13 1.08 0.77 13.90
CA THR A 13 1.71 0.25 12.69
C THR A 13 0.74 -0.59 11.85
N LEU A 14 -0.05 -1.45 12.49
CA LEU A 14 -1.03 -2.29 11.79
C LEU A 14 -2.16 -1.46 11.17
N ILE A 15 -2.66 -0.47 11.87
CA ILE A 15 -3.67 0.46 11.33
C ILE A 15 -3.09 1.27 10.18
N ASN A 16 -1.87 1.77 10.30
CA ASN A 16 -1.17 2.48 9.24
C ASN A 16 -0.98 1.60 8.00
N LEU A 17 -0.63 0.33 8.19
CA LEU A 17 -0.47 -0.62 7.09
C LEU A 17 -1.78 -0.78 6.30
N ILE A 18 -2.89 -1.00 6.99
CA ILE A 18 -4.22 -1.08 6.35
C ILE A 18 -4.55 0.24 5.64
N SER A 19 -4.25 1.38 6.28
CA SER A 19 -4.50 2.72 5.71
C SER A 19 -3.70 2.96 4.43
N ILE A 20 -2.43 2.60 4.41
CA ILE A 20 -1.57 2.72 3.23
C ILE A 20 -2.12 1.89 2.07
N ILE A 21 -2.48 0.64 2.34
CA ILE A 21 -3.07 -0.24 1.32
C ILE A 21 -4.41 0.31 0.84
N SER A 22 -5.28 0.73 1.75
CA SER A 22 -6.58 1.34 1.41
C SER A 22 -6.42 2.53 0.47
N ALA A 23 -5.51 3.45 0.80
CA ALA A 23 -5.28 4.66 0.02
C ALA A 23 -4.69 4.38 -1.37
N ARG A 24 -3.95 3.30 -1.53
CA ARG A 24 -3.18 3.01 -2.74
C ARG A 24 -3.65 1.77 -3.50
N GLN A 25 -4.68 1.07 -3.02
CA GLN A 25 -5.07 -0.23 -3.57
C GLN A 25 -5.31 -0.23 -5.09
N SER A 26 -5.94 0.78 -5.63
CA SER A 26 -6.20 0.86 -7.07
C SER A 26 -4.91 0.97 -7.89
N LEU A 27 -4.03 1.90 -7.54
CA LEU A 27 -2.75 2.09 -8.21
C LEU A 27 -1.80 0.91 -7.96
N LEU A 28 -1.80 0.38 -6.75
CA LEU A 28 -0.97 -0.76 -6.36
C LEU A 28 -1.33 -2.01 -7.17
N ASN A 29 -2.62 -2.36 -7.27
CA ASN A 29 -3.07 -3.49 -8.07
C ASN A 29 -2.69 -3.33 -9.55
N ARG A 30 -2.85 -2.14 -10.09
CA ARG A 30 -2.49 -1.86 -11.49
C ARG A 30 -0.99 -1.96 -11.72
N ALA A 31 -0.19 -1.36 -10.83
CA ALA A 31 1.28 -1.42 -10.91
C ALA A 31 1.82 -2.86 -10.79
N LEU A 32 1.17 -3.71 -10.02
CA LEU A 32 1.50 -5.12 -9.86
C LEU A 32 0.91 -6.01 -10.96
N ASN A 33 0.18 -5.44 -11.91
CA ASN A 33 -0.51 -6.16 -12.98
C ASN A 33 -1.47 -7.22 -12.45
N THR A 34 -2.25 -6.85 -11.46
CA THR A 34 -3.30 -7.67 -10.87
C THR A 34 -4.60 -6.87 -10.77
N ARG A 35 -5.73 -7.57 -10.70
CA ARG A 35 -7.04 -6.91 -10.55
C ARG A 35 -7.40 -6.62 -9.11
N ASN A 36 -7.08 -7.55 -8.23
CA ASN A 36 -7.60 -7.55 -6.88
C ASN A 36 -6.71 -8.35 -5.91
N ALA A 37 -5.40 -8.15 -5.98
CA ALA A 37 -4.48 -8.74 -5.01
C ALA A 37 -4.59 -8.05 -3.64
N PHE A 38 -4.87 -6.74 -3.64
CA PHE A 38 -5.05 -5.94 -2.43
C PHE A 38 -6.41 -5.23 -2.47
N PHE A 39 -7.14 -5.33 -1.38
CA PHE A 39 -8.43 -4.67 -1.20
C PHE A 39 -8.68 -4.35 0.26
N VAL A 40 -9.22 -3.16 0.53
CA VAL A 40 -9.73 -2.77 1.84
C VAL A 40 -11.04 -2.03 1.63
N SER A 41 -12.10 -2.52 2.30
CA SER A 41 -13.42 -1.88 2.27
C SER A 41 -13.37 -0.50 2.91
N PRO A 42 -14.03 0.52 2.32
CA PRO A 42 -14.20 1.82 2.96
C PRO A 42 -14.93 1.75 4.31
N LEU A 43 -15.85 0.82 4.48
CA LEU A 43 -16.57 0.62 5.75
C LEU A 43 -15.62 0.13 6.85
N LEU A 44 -14.80 -0.87 6.56
CA LEU A 44 -13.79 -1.36 7.51
C LEU A 44 -12.82 -0.23 7.90
N MET A 45 -12.32 0.48 6.91
CA MET A 45 -11.36 1.56 7.15
C MET A 45 -11.99 2.69 7.97
N GLY A 46 -13.24 3.06 7.66
CA GLY A 46 -13.99 4.07 8.41
C GLY A 46 -14.17 3.68 9.88
N ASP A 47 -14.51 2.42 10.14
CA ASP A 47 -14.71 1.92 11.50
C ASP A 47 -13.39 1.89 12.30
N LEU A 48 -12.30 1.47 11.70
CA LEU A 48 -10.97 1.48 12.34
C LEU A 48 -10.50 2.90 12.68
N LEU A 49 -10.82 3.88 11.85
CA LEU A 49 -10.46 5.28 12.11
C LEU A 49 -11.38 5.95 13.13
N ALA A 50 -12.65 5.60 13.14
CA ALA A 50 -13.63 6.14 14.09
C ALA A 50 -13.41 5.61 15.52
N HIS A 51 -13.02 4.34 15.65
CA HIS A 51 -12.79 3.66 16.91
C HIS A 51 -11.46 2.90 16.86
N PRO A 52 -10.31 3.63 16.89
CA PRO A 52 -9.01 2.98 16.72
C PRO A 52 -8.71 2.01 17.87
N PRO A 53 -8.40 0.74 17.58
CA PRO A 53 -7.92 -0.19 18.59
C PRO A 53 -6.63 0.33 19.26
N THR A 54 -6.49 0.08 20.54
CA THR A 54 -5.32 0.50 21.31
C THR A 54 -4.35 -0.64 21.65
N ALA A 55 -4.80 -1.88 21.44
CA ALA A 55 -4.01 -3.09 21.68
C ALA A 55 -4.21 -4.10 20.55
N ILE A 56 -3.25 -5.01 20.38
CA ILE A 56 -3.31 -6.05 19.33
C ILE A 56 -4.54 -6.95 19.47
N PRO A 57 -4.91 -7.46 20.66
CA PRO A 57 -6.14 -8.26 20.80
C PRO A 57 -7.40 -7.51 20.35
N GLU A 58 -7.50 -6.24 20.67
CA GLU A 58 -8.61 -5.37 20.26
C GLU A 58 -8.62 -5.15 18.74
N PHE A 59 -7.45 -4.98 18.14
CA PHE A 59 -7.29 -4.88 16.68
C PHE A 59 -7.77 -6.15 15.98
N LEU A 60 -7.35 -7.32 16.46
CA LEU A 60 -7.79 -8.59 15.89
C LEU A 60 -9.29 -8.82 16.08
N GLN A 61 -9.85 -8.40 17.21
CA GLN A 61 -11.29 -8.45 17.45
C GLN A 61 -12.07 -7.55 16.48
N ALA A 62 -11.54 -6.38 16.16
CA ALA A 62 -12.13 -5.46 15.20
C ALA A 62 -12.20 -6.04 13.79
N LEU A 63 -11.28 -6.94 13.43
CA LEU A 63 -11.26 -7.62 12.13
C LEU A 63 -12.07 -8.93 12.12
N TYR A 64 -12.38 -9.48 13.28
CA TYR A 64 -13.09 -10.75 13.38
C TYR A 64 -14.48 -10.68 12.72
N GLY A 65 -14.75 -11.65 11.86
CA GLY A 65 -16.01 -11.70 11.11
C GLY A 65 -16.07 -10.76 9.91
N ARG A 66 -14.96 -10.07 9.59
CA ARG A 66 -14.88 -9.09 8.50
C ARG A 66 -13.89 -9.49 7.40
N GLU A 67 -13.61 -10.78 7.26
CA GLU A 67 -12.63 -11.31 6.31
C GLU A 67 -12.96 -11.02 4.85
N GLY A 68 -14.22 -10.79 4.52
CA GLY A 68 -14.66 -10.37 3.18
C GLY A 68 -14.41 -8.89 2.87
N GLU A 69 -14.05 -8.09 3.86
CA GLU A 69 -13.87 -6.65 3.72
C GLU A 69 -12.41 -6.24 3.46
N TYR A 70 -11.48 -7.20 3.48
CA TYR A 70 -10.10 -6.95 3.09
C TYR A 70 -9.49 -8.16 2.41
N LYS A 71 -8.49 -7.93 1.57
CA LYS A 71 -7.78 -8.95 0.82
C LYS A 71 -6.32 -8.56 0.64
N GLY A 72 -5.44 -9.55 0.61
CA GLY A 72 -4.01 -9.34 0.44
C GLY A 72 -3.26 -9.06 1.74
N LEU A 73 -3.96 -9.09 2.86
CA LEU A 73 -3.43 -8.90 4.21
C LEU A 73 -3.89 -10.07 5.08
N VAL A 74 -3.00 -10.57 5.91
CA VAL A 74 -3.31 -11.60 6.91
C VAL A 74 -2.84 -11.12 8.27
N PHE A 75 -3.69 -11.23 9.27
CA PHE A 75 -3.37 -10.87 10.65
C PHE A 75 -3.71 -12.03 11.57
N THR A 76 -2.74 -12.49 12.34
CA THR A 76 -2.89 -13.54 13.34
C THR A 76 -2.32 -13.08 14.68
N LEU A 77 -2.46 -13.88 15.72
CA LEU A 77 -1.83 -13.61 17.01
C LEU A 77 -0.29 -13.57 16.93
N SER A 78 0.29 -14.31 15.99
CA SER A 78 1.74 -14.51 15.91
C SER A 78 2.42 -13.65 14.86
N TYR A 79 1.72 -13.35 13.75
CA TYR A 79 2.30 -12.63 12.61
C TYR A 79 1.24 -11.86 11.82
N PHE A 80 1.73 -10.95 11.00
CA PHE A 80 0.96 -10.37 9.90
C PHE A 80 1.73 -10.52 8.58
N SER A 81 1.02 -10.49 7.47
CA SER A 81 1.61 -10.73 6.15
C SER A 81 0.92 -9.90 5.07
N LEU A 82 1.72 -9.48 4.09
CA LEU A 82 1.24 -8.91 2.82
C LEU A 82 1.03 -10.05 1.81
N SER A 83 -0.01 -10.84 2.01
CA SER A 83 -0.29 -12.05 1.22
C SER A 83 -0.69 -11.75 -0.23
N GLY A 84 -1.10 -10.53 -0.54
CA GLY A 84 -1.47 -10.13 -1.90
C GLY A 84 -0.35 -10.31 -2.93
N PHE A 85 0.90 -10.20 -2.50
CA PHE A 85 2.04 -10.43 -3.39
C PHE A 85 2.15 -11.86 -3.91
N HIS A 86 1.57 -12.83 -3.21
CA HIS A 86 1.53 -14.23 -3.68
C HIS A 86 0.64 -14.43 -4.91
N GLN A 87 -0.23 -13.47 -5.21
CA GLN A 87 -1.09 -13.46 -6.40
C GLN A 87 -0.46 -12.71 -7.58
N CYS A 88 0.73 -12.16 -7.39
CA CYS A 88 1.47 -11.40 -8.39
C CYS A 88 2.46 -12.32 -9.13
N ARG A 89 3.13 -11.78 -10.14
CA ARG A 89 4.07 -12.52 -10.97
C ARG A 89 5.27 -13.03 -10.17
N PRO A 90 5.53 -14.34 -10.10
CA PRO A 90 6.65 -14.89 -9.33
C PRO A 90 8.02 -14.40 -9.77
N GLU A 91 8.20 -14.11 -11.06
CA GLU A 91 9.44 -13.58 -11.64
C GLU A 91 9.80 -12.18 -11.15
N GLU A 92 8.86 -11.45 -10.58
CA GLU A 92 9.06 -10.12 -10.01
C GLU A 92 9.24 -10.15 -8.48
N GLY A 93 9.58 -11.29 -7.92
CA GLY A 93 9.68 -11.49 -6.47
C GLY A 93 10.58 -10.50 -5.77
N ARG A 94 11.71 -10.10 -6.37
CA ARG A 94 12.60 -9.08 -5.81
C ARG A 94 11.92 -7.70 -5.71
N ILE A 95 11.17 -7.32 -6.74
CA ILE A 95 10.40 -6.06 -6.73
C ILE A 95 9.36 -6.09 -5.62
N HIS A 96 8.67 -7.22 -5.46
CA HIS A 96 7.67 -7.40 -4.41
C HIS A 96 8.29 -7.31 -3.01
N GLU A 97 9.45 -7.92 -2.81
CA GLU A 97 10.17 -7.85 -1.52
C GLU A 97 10.60 -6.43 -1.19
N GLN A 98 11.14 -5.71 -2.15
CA GLN A 98 11.53 -4.30 -1.98
C GLN A 98 10.31 -3.44 -1.63
N LEU A 99 9.22 -3.59 -2.37
CA LEU A 99 7.99 -2.83 -2.16
C LEU A 99 7.35 -3.17 -0.80
N ALA A 100 7.23 -4.45 -0.48
CA ALA A 100 6.67 -4.90 0.80
C ALA A 100 7.48 -4.36 1.99
N GLY A 101 8.80 -4.44 1.92
CA GLY A 101 9.68 -3.93 2.97
C GLY A 101 9.51 -2.43 3.18
N ARG A 102 9.37 -1.65 2.12
CA ARG A 102 9.16 -0.20 2.21
C ARG A 102 7.78 0.17 2.71
N ILE A 103 6.75 -0.57 2.31
CA ILE A 103 5.40 -0.37 2.85
C ILE A 103 5.37 -0.61 4.36
N ILE A 104 5.96 -1.70 4.83
CA ILE A 104 6.01 -2.03 6.26
C ILE A 104 6.82 -0.99 7.03
N ASN A 105 7.97 -0.58 6.52
CA ASN A 105 8.78 0.47 7.14
C ASN A 105 8.04 1.81 7.21
N ALA A 106 7.31 2.19 6.18
CA ALA A 106 6.50 3.40 6.18
C ALA A 106 5.40 3.32 7.25
N ALA A 107 4.71 2.19 7.35
CA ALA A 107 3.68 1.98 8.35
C ALA A 107 4.24 2.08 9.79
N ALA A 108 5.43 1.55 10.02
CA ALA A 108 6.09 1.59 11.33
C ALA A 108 6.62 2.99 11.69
N SER A 109 6.98 3.80 10.71
CA SER A 109 7.60 5.12 10.88
C SER A 109 6.59 6.26 11.03
N LEU A 110 5.33 6.05 10.59
CA LEU A 110 4.30 7.09 10.59
C LEU A 110 3.46 7.02 11.86
N GLN A 111 3.05 8.17 12.36
CA GLN A 111 2.09 8.24 13.47
C GLN A 111 0.65 8.04 12.99
N TRP A 112 0.36 8.47 11.76
CA TRP A 112 -0.90 8.25 11.07
C TRP A 112 -0.72 8.42 9.57
N THR A 113 -1.63 7.85 8.78
CA THR A 113 -1.61 7.94 7.32
C THR A 113 -2.99 8.28 6.77
N LYS A 114 -3.04 8.78 5.54
CA LYS A 114 -4.29 8.94 4.81
C LYS A 114 -4.79 7.57 4.34
N ALA A 115 -6.01 7.23 4.75
CA ALA A 115 -6.67 5.98 4.35
C ALA A 115 -7.37 6.08 2.99
N PHE A 116 -7.71 7.29 2.57
CA PHE A 116 -8.42 7.57 1.33
C PHE A 116 -7.64 8.56 0.49
N THR A 117 -7.56 8.29 -0.81
CA THR A 117 -6.89 9.16 -1.77
C THR A 117 -7.90 9.69 -2.78
N PRO A 118 -7.93 11.00 -3.05
CA PRO A 118 -8.75 11.56 -4.10
C PRO A 118 -8.40 10.95 -5.46
N ARG A 119 -9.36 10.95 -6.38
CA ARG A 119 -9.11 10.52 -7.74
C ARG A 119 -7.98 11.36 -8.35
N VAL A 120 -6.94 10.71 -8.86
CA VAL A 120 -5.77 11.37 -9.43
C VAL A 120 -5.84 11.42 -10.95
N ARG A 121 -5.45 12.55 -11.55
CA ARG A 121 -5.39 12.71 -13.01
C ARG A 121 -4.19 11.99 -13.60
N ASN A 122 -3.03 12.13 -12.98
CA ASN A 122 -1.78 11.51 -13.42
C ASN A 122 -1.39 10.40 -12.46
N GLN A 123 -1.84 9.17 -12.78
CA GLN A 123 -1.61 8.00 -11.93
C GLN A 123 -0.12 7.65 -11.81
N LYS A 124 0.61 7.72 -12.91
CA LYS A 124 2.05 7.43 -12.91
C LYS A 124 2.82 8.41 -12.03
N TYR A 125 2.55 9.69 -12.14
CA TYR A 125 3.19 10.71 -11.30
C TYR A 125 2.83 10.53 -9.81
N ALA A 126 1.56 10.31 -9.51
CA ALA A 126 1.09 10.09 -8.14
C ALA A 126 1.76 8.86 -7.51
N PHE A 127 1.86 7.77 -8.25
CA PHE A 127 2.49 6.55 -7.77
C PHE A 127 4.01 6.71 -7.59
N ARG A 128 4.68 7.39 -8.52
CA ARG A 128 6.10 7.72 -8.39
C ARG A 128 6.36 8.56 -7.14
N THR A 129 5.55 9.58 -6.90
CA THR A 129 5.67 10.42 -5.70
C THR A 129 5.51 9.60 -4.43
N TRP A 130 4.56 8.68 -4.41
CA TRP A 130 4.37 7.78 -3.28
C TRP A 130 5.54 6.81 -3.10
N LEU A 131 6.06 6.20 -4.17
CA LEU A 131 7.25 5.33 -4.10
C LEU A 131 8.43 6.08 -3.48
N ASN A 132 8.65 7.32 -3.89
CA ASN A 132 9.69 8.17 -3.30
C ASN A 132 9.43 8.43 -1.81
N ALA A 133 8.19 8.71 -1.44
CA ALA A 133 7.79 8.98 -0.05
C ALA A 133 8.02 7.77 0.88
N ILE A 134 7.85 6.56 0.40
CA ILE A 134 8.12 5.34 1.18
C ILE A 134 9.59 4.89 1.10
N GLY A 135 10.45 5.67 0.44
CA GLY A 135 11.89 5.45 0.41
C GLY A 135 12.40 4.57 -0.72
N MET A 136 11.60 4.33 -1.77
CA MET A 136 12.06 3.62 -2.97
C MET A 136 12.80 4.58 -3.90
N THR A 137 13.88 5.15 -3.40
CA THR A 137 14.80 6.05 -4.11
C THR A 137 16.16 5.39 -4.20
N GLY A 138 16.99 5.86 -5.11
CA GLY A 138 18.32 5.31 -5.29
C GLY A 138 18.38 4.20 -6.35
N PRO A 139 19.62 3.83 -6.75
CA PRO A 139 19.84 2.92 -7.88
C PRO A 139 19.37 1.50 -7.61
N GLU A 140 19.35 1.03 -6.37
CA GLU A 140 18.86 -0.30 -6.00
C GLU A 140 17.38 -0.51 -6.28
N TYR A 141 16.60 0.57 -6.34
CA TYR A 141 15.15 0.52 -6.61
C TYR A 141 14.78 0.91 -8.05
N GLU A 142 15.75 1.19 -8.90
CA GLU A 142 15.48 1.69 -10.25
C GLU A 142 14.65 0.71 -11.08
N THR A 143 15.03 -0.56 -11.09
CA THR A 143 14.28 -1.60 -11.81
C THR A 143 12.85 -1.73 -11.28
N ALA A 144 12.67 -1.70 -9.97
CA ALA A 144 11.34 -1.75 -9.35
C ALA A 144 10.50 -0.55 -9.78
N ARG A 145 11.03 0.66 -9.69
CA ARG A 145 10.32 1.87 -10.10
C ARG A 145 9.91 1.82 -11.57
N LEU A 146 10.85 1.51 -12.46
CA LEU A 146 10.57 1.45 -13.89
C LEU A 146 9.51 0.41 -14.23
N THR A 147 9.60 -0.78 -13.66
CA THR A 147 8.64 -1.86 -13.90
C THR A 147 7.25 -1.49 -13.42
N LEU A 148 7.12 -1.02 -12.18
CA LEU A 148 5.84 -0.65 -11.58
C LEU A 148 5.19 0.53 -12.31
N LEU A 149 5.96 1.57 -12.61
CA LEU A 149 5.46 2.77 -13.28
C LEU A 149 5.08 2.51 -14.74
N SER A 150 5.71 1.57 -15.42
CA SER A 150 5.41 1.23 -16.83
C SER A 150 3.95 0.81 -17.05
N ARG A 151 3.29 0.32 -16.01
CA ARG A 151 1.91 -0.20 -16.07
C ARG A 151 0.84 0.84 -15.75
N LEU A 152 1.26 2.04 -15.38
CA LEU A 152 0.35 3.13 -15.03
C LEU A 152 0.24 4.13 -16.16
N PRO A 153 -0.97 4.66 -16.44
CA PRO A 153 -1.14 5.74 -17.41
C PRO A 153 -0.61 7.05 -16.84
N GLY A 154 -0.24 7.95 -17.75
CA GLY A 154 0.21 9.29 -17.42
C GLY A 154 1.71 9.48 -17.61
N ARG A 155 2.24 10.51 -16.97
CA ARG A 155 3.65 10.91 -17.04
C ARG A 155 4.27 10.89 -15.65
N SER A 156 5.54 10.50 -15.58
CA SER A 156 6.29 10.49 -14.32
C SER A 156 6.83 11.86 -13.91
N ASP A 157 6.70 12.87 -14.77
CA ASP A 157 7.12 14.24 -14.51
C ASP A 157 5.94 15.22 -14.50
N ARG A 158 6.16 16.40 -13.90
CA ARG A 158 5.20 17.51 -13.87
C ARG A 158 5.27 18.44 -15.08
N ARG A 159 5.98 18.08 -16.14
CA ARG A 159 6.13 18.98 -17.27
C ARG A 159 4.77 19.34 -17.87
N ARG A 160 4.54 20.64 -18.05
CA ARG A 160 3.38 21.18 -18.76
C ARG A 160 3.32 20.55 -20.15
N ILE A 161 2.14 20.16 -20.58
CA ILE A 161 1.92 19.73 -21.96
C ILE A 161 2.19 20.94 -22.86
N PRO A 162 3.13 20.87 -23.81
CA PRO A 162 3.32 21.97 -24.75
C PRO A 162 2.01 22.21 -25.52
N GLY A 163 1.46 23.43 -25.46
CA GLY A 163 0.30 23.81 -26.25
C GLY A 163 -0.98 24.15 -25.47
N ARG A 164 -1.03 24.02 -24.16
CA ARG A 164 -2.16 24.57 -23.41
C ARG A 164 -1.92 26.05 -23.13
N LYS A 165 -2.37 26.88 -24.04
CA LYS A 165 -2.50 28.33 -23.77
C LYS A 165 -3.52 28.50 -22.64
N GLU A 166 -3.07 29.07 -21.52
CA GLU A 166 -3.98 29.60 -20.53
C GLU A 166 -4.72 30.76 -21.18
N GLY A 167 -6.00 30.54 -21.41
CA GLY A 167 -6.92 31.59 -21.71
C GLY A 167 -7.53 32.12 -20.43
#